data_492722f38b0c53364d6ba37610b9c265
#
_entry.id   492722f38b0c53364d6ba37610b9c265
#
_cell.length_a   1.000
_cell.length_b   1.000
_cell.length_c   1.000
_cell.angle_alpha   90.00
_cell.angle_beta   90.00
_cell.angle_gamma   90.00
#
_symmetry.space_group_name_H-M   'P 1'
#
loop_
_entity.id
_entity.type
_entity.pdbx_description
1 polymer ?
#
loop_
_entity_poly.entity_id
_entity_poly.type
_entity_poly.pdbx_seq_one_letter_code
_entity_poly.pdbx_strand_id
1 'polypeptide(L)'
;NILHTVPHGDRSNVVVEPWLMDQWYVDAKKLAEPAIKAVKNGKTKFVPQNWDKTYFEWMNNIQPWCVSRQLWWGHRIPAWYGPDKKIFVESSKVNAEKVAESHYGKKVSLIQDEDVLDTWFSSALWPFSTLGWPEKTADLKKYYPTDVLVTGFDIIFFWVARMMMMGIHFMDKEVPFKEVYIHALVRDDKGQKMSKSKGNVLDPLDLSEKYGADSLRFTLTAMAAQGRDIKLSEERIAGYRNFSTKIWNACKFLEFNNCISELDNDIATTDLQINKWIINLYNELNDKVKKSILEYKFNDAADALYQFIWKDYCDWYIEFIKPILNNSSNIESLNETKNVSINIMNKVLLMLHPIMPYLTEEIFEKLFQSSQLAISSSWPQKIKNNESLKNGIDLLIKLVSTLRSIRVEKNIPSKSRPVIFLKNVDLEKRKIIDENKNLIINLAKFNEIKFSSVNEEFENDKFIITTIDEIT
;
A
#
# COMPACT_ATOMS: atom_id res chain seq x y z
N ASN A 1 -50.35 -0.13 -25.76
CA ASN A 1 -49.40 -0.95 -25.05
C ASN A 1 -48.58 -0.04 -24.12
N ILE A 2 -48.76 -0.18 -22.82
CA ILE A 2 -47.98 0.53 -21.81
C ILE A 2 -46.87 -0.43 -21.36
N LEU A 3 -45.61 0.01 -21.44
CA LEU A 3 -44.47 -0.74 -20.91
C LEU A 3 -44.53 -0.64 -19.41
N HIS A 4 -44.73 -1.74 -18.70
CA HIS A 4 -44.77 -1.80 -17.27
C HIS A 4 -43.60 -2.65 -16.76
N THR A 5 -42.75 -2.04 -15.91
CA THR A 5 -41.61 -2.72 -15.28
C THR A 5 -42.07 -3.35 -13.97
N VAL A 6 -41.97 -4.66 -13.86
CA VAL A 6 -42.32 -5.40 -12.66
C VAL A 6 -41.04 -5.83 -11.93
N PRO A 7 -40.88 -5.52 -10.65
CA PRO A 7 -39.72 -5.93 -9.88
C PRO A 7 -39.71 -7.45 -9.67
N HIS A 8 -38.55 -8.07 -9.83
CA HIS A 8 -38.32 -9.49 -9.56
C HIS A 8 -37.24 -9.66 -8.49
N GLY A 9 -37.34 -10.72 -7.72
CA GLY A 9 -36.31 -11.07 -6.73
C GLY A 9 -35.01 -11.49 -7.39
N ASP A 10 -33.89 -10.93 -6.96
CA ASP A 10 -32.57 -11.13 -7.55
C ASP A 10 -32.11 -12.60 -7.64
N ARG A 11 -32.58 -13.43 -6.71
CA ARG A 11 -32.19 -14.85 -6.64
C ARG A 11 -33.27 -15.80 -7.15
N SER A 12 -34.54 -15.50 -6.87
CA SER A 12 -35.66 -16.35 -7.23
C SER A 12 -36.20 -16.09 -8.62
N ASN A 13 -35.93 -14.90 -9.17
CA ASN A 13 -36.54 -14.38 -10.39
C ASN A 13 -38.08 -14.41 -10.38
N VAL A 14 -38.66 -14.40 -9.18
CA VAL A 14 -40.12 -14.34 -8.97
C VAL A 14 -40.53 -12.87 -8.84
N VAL A 15 -41.74 -12.55 -9.31
CA VAL A 15 -42.31 -11.20 -9.16
C VAL A 15 -42.41 -10.85 -7.69
N VAL A 16 -41.90 -9.65 -7.34
CA VAL A 16 -42.00 -9.12 -5.97
C VAL A 16 -43.32 -8.35 -5.84
N GLU A 17 -44.17 -8.79 -4.93
CA GLU A 17 -45.44 -8.14 -4.62
C GLU A 17 -45.35 -7.42 -3.27
N PRO A 18 -45.89 -6.19 -3.14
CA PRO A 18 -45.95 -5.49 -1.86
C PRO A 18 -46.87 -6.20 -0.87
N TRP A 19 -46.36 -6.46 0.33
CA TRP A 19 -47.11 -7.09 1.44
C TRP A 19 -47.07 -6.18 2.67
N LEU A 20 -48.23 -5.79 3.19
CA LEU A 20 -48.33 -4.96 4.39
C LEU A 20 -48.22 -5.82 5.65
N MET A 21 -47.19 -5.53 6.47
CA MET A 21 -46.95 -6.17 7.74
C MET A 21 -46.25 -5.26 8.73
N ASP A 22 -46.35 -5.56 10.01
CA ASP A 22 -45.62 -4.85 11.05
C ASP A 22 -44.12 -5.11 10.94
N GLN A 23 -43.31 -4.06 11.07
CA GLN A 23 -41.83 -4.10 10.94
C GLN A 23 -41.19 -3.34 12.08
N TRP A 24 -39.98 -3.76 12.45
CA TRP A 24 -39.14 -3.04 13.39
C TRP A 24 -38.33 -1.95 12.68
N TYR A 25 -38.37 -0.73 13.24
CA TYR A 25 -37.65 0.43 12.71
C TYR A 25 -36.74 1.04 13.76
N VAL A 26 -35.57 1.49 13.33
CA VAL A 26 -34.69 2.37 14.09
C VAL A 26 -34.98 3.81 13.67
N ASP A 27 -35.12 4.72 14.64
CA ASP A 27 -35.21 6.16 14.41
C ASP A 27 -33.82 6.71 14.02
N ALA A 28 -33.44 6.42 12.76
CA ALA A 28 -32.11 6.71 12.25
C ALA A 28 -31.81 8.22 12.24
N LYS A 29 -32.82 9.07 12.15
CA LYS A 29 -32.62 10.54 12.12
C LYS A 29 -32.00 11.04 13.43
N LYS A 30 -32.47 10.54 14.58
CA LYS A 30 -31.90 10.90 15.90
C LYS A 30 -30.46 10.44 16.04
N LEU A 31 -30.15 9.25 15.52
CA LEU A 31 -28.80 8.68 15.57
C LEU A 31 -27.84 9.36 14.58
N ALA A 32 -28.35 9.87 13.46
CA ALA A 32 -27.56 10.53 12.43
C ALA A 32 -27.01 11.89 12.87
N GLU A 33 -27.78 12.67 13.66
CA GLU A 33 -27.37 14.02 14.06
C GLU A 33 -25.99 14.08 14.75
N PRO A 34 -25.69 13.27 15.79
CA PRO A 34 -24.37 13.29 16.41
C PRO A 34 -23.29 12.75 15.48
N ALA A 35 -23.60 11.79 14.59
CA ALA A 35 -22.68 11.24 13.62
C ALA A 35 -22.28 12.27 12.53
N ILE A 36 -23.24 13.06 12.04
CA ILE A 36 -22.99 14.20 11.15
C ILE A 36 -22.06 15.23 11.82
N LYS A 37 -22.36 15.59 13.09
CA LYS A 37 -21.53 16.54 13.87
C LYS A 37 -20.11 16.03 14.05
N ALA A 38 -19.91 14.74 14.29
CA ALA A 38 -18.59 14.15 14.47
C ALA A 38 -17.70 14.31 13.22
N VAL A 39 -18.25 14.10 12.02
CA VAL A 39 -17.52 14.30 10.77
C VAL A 39 -17.30 15.80 10.49
N LYS A 40 -18.31 16.65 10.67
CA LYS A 40 -18.17 18.10 10.50
C LYS A 40 -17.08 18.71 11.40
N ASN A 41 -16.95 18.20 12.62
CA ASN A 41 -15.96 18.67 13.60
C ASN A 41 -14.59 17.99 13.44
N GLY A 42 -14.41 17.14 12.43
CA GLY A 42 -13.15 16.45 12.16
C GLY A 42 -12.77 15.37 13.16
N LYS A 43 -13.69 14.90 14.02
CA LYS A 43 -13.46 13.73 14.90
C LYS A 43 -13.29 12.44 14.10
N THR A 44 -14.00 12.32 12.98
CA THR A 44 -13.80 11.29 11.96
C THR A 44 -13.57 11.96 10.62
N LYS A 45 -12.55 11.55 9.87
CA LYS A 45 -12.18 12.10 8.56
C LYS A 45 -12.24 11.04 7.49
N PHE A 46 -12.72 11.40 6.29
CA PHE A 46 -12.66 10.53 5.11
C PHE A 46 -11.36 10.75 4.33
N VAL A 47 -10.77 9.68 3.86
CA VAL A 47 -9.58 9.69 3.00
C VAL A 47 -9.87 8.87 1.74
N PRO A 48 -9.89 9.48 0.54
CA PRO A 48 -9.79 10.92 0.28
C PRO A 48 -11.04 11.70 0.74
N GLN A 49 -10.84 12.98 1.06
CA GLN A 49 -11.86 13.84 1.69
C GLN A 49 -13.14 14.01 0.86
N ASN A 50 -13.08 13.88 -0.46
CA ASN A 50 -14.25 14.05 -1.33
C ASN A 50 -15.43 13.12 -1.00
N TRP A 51 -15.19 12.00 -0.30
CA TRP A 51 -16.22 11.05 0.11
C TRP A 51 -17.07 11.54 1.30
N ASP A 52 -16.67 12.60 1.99
CA ASP A 52 -17.47 13.23 3.01
C ASP A 52 -18.79 13.78 2.43
N LYS A 53 -18.79 14.26 1.17
CA LYS A 53 -19.98 14.73 0.46
C LYS A 53 -21.02 13.62 0.31
N THR A 54 -20.61 12.45 -0.12
CA THR A 54 -21.49 11.28 -0.25
C THR A 54 -22.06 10.87 1.11
N TYR A 55 -21.21 10.87 2.16
CA TYR A 55 -21.67 10.61 3.52
C TYR A 55 -22.73 11.60 3.98
N PHE A 56 -22.50 12.91 3.80
CA PHE A 56 -23.45 13.96 4.20
C PHE A 56 -24.75 13.92 3.40
N GLU A 57 -24.70 13.62 2.11
CA GLU A 57 -25.89 13.49 1.27
C GLU A 57 -26.83 12.40 1.81
N TRP A 58 -26.30 11.24 2.10
CA TRP A 58 -27.09 10.15 2.68
C TRP A 58 -27.57 10.45 4.09
N MET A 59 -26.73 10.99 4.96
CA MET A 59 -27.02 11.20 6.36
C MET A 59 -28.04 12.35 6.59
N ASN A 60 -27.97 13.41 5.79
CA ASN A 60 -28.92 14.51 5.89
C ASN A 60 -30.35 14.13 5.40
N ASN A 61 -30.44 13.16 4.50
CA ASN A 61 -31.69 12.67 3.92
C ASN A 61 -32.10 11.30 4.45
N ILE A 62 -31.55 10.89 5.59
CA ILE A 62 -31.75 9.54 6.12
C ILE A 62 -33.22 9.28 6.47
N GLN A 63 -33.72 8.13 6.04
CA GLN A 63 -35.05 7.65 6.34
C GLN A 63 -35.04 6.67 7.54
N PRO A 64 -36.18 6.42 8.19
CA PRO A 64 -36.27 5.39 9.20
C PRO A 64 -35.76 4.05 8.67
N TRP A 65 -34.91 3.39 9.44
CA TRP A 65 -34.26 2.16 9.01
C TRP A 65 -35.05 0.94 9.48
N CYS A 66 -35.67 0.24 8.53
CA CYS A 66 -36.30 -1.06 8.80
C CYS A 66 -35.20 -2.10 9.09
N VAL A 67 -35.24 -2.71 10.26
CA VAL A 67 -34.22 -3.67 10.73
C VAL A 67 -34.72 -5.10 10.82
N SER A 68 -35.99 -5.35 10.63
CA SER A 68 -36.57 -6.71 10.59
C SER A 68 -36.52 -7.31 9.17
N ARG A 69 -36.27 -8.61 9.09
CA ARG A 69 -36.23 -9.39 7.85
C ARG A 69 -36.95 -10.70 8.04
N GLN A 70 -37.77 -11.09 7.06
CA GLN A 70 -38.49 -12.32 7.00
C GLN A 70 -37.62 -13.41 6.36
N LEU A 71 -36.57 -13.80 7.07
CA LEU A 71 -35.58 -14.79 6.61
C LEU A 71 -35.52 -15.96 7.60
N TRP A 72 -35.19 -17.13 7.12
CA TRP A 72 -35.04 -18.32 7.95
C TRP A 72 -33.74 -18.35 8.75
N TRP A 73 -32.74 -17.62 8.29
CA TRP A 73 -31.43 -17.58 8.92
C TRP A 73 -31.02 -16.15 9.26
N GLY A 74 -30.56 -15.96 10.49
CA GLY A 74 -30.06 -14.67 10.99
C GLY A 74 -30.17 -14.59 12.52
N HIS A 75 -29.88 -13.39 13.04
CA HIS A 75 -30.06 -13.09 14.47
C HIS A 75 -31.53 -12.80 14.75
N ARG A 76 -32.22 -13.77 15.36
CA ARG A 76 -33.62 -13.62 15.69
C ARG A 76 -33.86 -12.45 16.63
N ILE A 77 -34.86 -11.63 16.34
CA ILE A 77 -35.19 -10.44 17.14
C ILE A 77 -35.50 -10.84 18.57
N PRO A 78 -34.82 -10.27 19.59
CA PRO A 78 -34.99 -10.65 21.00
C PRO A 78 -36.20 -9.96 21.62
N ALA A 79 -37.34 -10.09 20.99
CA ALA A 79 -38.62 -9.55 21.43
C ALA A 79 -39.65 -10.69 21.62
N TRP A 80 -40.42 -10.60 22.67
CA TRP A 80 -41.47 -11.58 23.00
C TRP A 80 -42.79 -10.86 23.21
N TYR A 81 -43.87 -11.43 22.70
CA TYR A 81 -45.22 -10.89 22.76
C TYR A 81 -46.05 -11.62 23.83
N GLY A 82 -46.65 -10.83 24.71
CA GLY A 82 -47.61 -11.32 25.66
C GLY A 82 -49.02 -11.53 25.05
N PRO A 83 -50.01 -12.04 25.85
CA PRO A 83 -51.35 -12.32 25.36
C PRO A 83 -52.10 -11.08 24.82
N ASP A 84 -51.81 -9.91 25.33
CA ASP A 84 -52.33 -8.60 24.90
C ASP A 84 -51.44 -7.86 23.87
N LYS A 85 -50.50 -8.59 23.27
CA LYS A 85 -49.46 -8.05 22.35
C LYS A 85 -48.47 -7.09 23.02
N LYS A 86 -48.42 -7.05 24.36
CA LYS A 86 -47.35 -6.34 25.06
C LYS A 86 -45.98 -6.90 24.67
N ILE A 87 -45.05 -6.02 24.33
CA ILE A 87 -43.73 -6.42 23.89
C ILE A 87 -42.74 -6.40 25.08
N PHE A 88 -41.97 -7.47 25.22
CA PHE A 88 -40.87 -7.61 26.16
C PHE A 88 -39.59 -7.84 25.37
N VAL A 89 -38.62 -6.93 25.49
CA VAL A 89 -37.33 -7.02 24.81
C VAL A 89 -36.27 -7.40 25.82
N GLU A 90 -35.77 -8.61 25.72
CA GLU A 90 -34.83 -9.18 26.69
C GLU A 90 -33.76 -10.02 26.03
N SER A 91 -32.66 -10.28 26.74
CA SER A 91 -31.52 -11.06 26.20
C SER A 91 -31.82 -12.55 26.07
N SER A 92 -32.87 -13.06 26.77
CA SER A 92 -33.25 -14.46 26.72
C SER A 92 -34.74 -14.64 27.02
N LYS A 93 -35.31 -15.76 26.58
CA LYS A 93 -36.68 -16.16 26.88
C LYS A 93 -36.93 -16.19 28.38
N VAL A 94 -36.00 -16.72 29.16
CA VAL A 94 -36.12 -16.82 30.63
C VAL A 94 -36.27 -15.45 31.28
N ASN A 95 -35.50 -14.47 30.81
CA ASN A 95 -35.58 -13.08 31.30
C ASN A 95 -36.92 -12.44 30.87
N ALA A 96 -37.34 -12.65 29.64
CA ALA A 96 -38.62 -12.16 29.15
C ALA A 96 -39.78 -12.72 29.94
N GLU A 97 -39.79 -14.03 30.27
CA GLU A 97 -40.80 -14.67 31.10
C GLU A 97 -40.86 -14.08 32.54
N LYS A 98 -39.69 -13.80 33.16
CA LYS A 98 -39.62 -13.15 34.47
C LYS A 98 -40.23 -11.74 34.46
N VAL A 99 -39.85 -10.94 33.45
CA VAL A 99 -40.35 -9.56 33.31
C VAL A 99 -41.85 -9.57 33.03
N ALA A 100 -42.34 -10.51 32.21
CA ALA A 100 -43.75 -10.68 31.92
C ALA A 100 -44.53 -11.16 33.16
N GLU A 101 -44.02 -12.12 33.93
CA GLU A 101 -44.64 -12.57 35.19
C GLU A 101 -44.77 -11.40 36.18
N SER A 102 -43.76 -10.56 36.31
CA SER A 102 -43.81 -9.33 37.12
C SER A 102 -44.88 -8.34 36.62
N HIS A 103 -45.03 -8.20 35.30
CA HIS A 103 -46.02 -7.30 34.70
C HIS A 103 -47.44 -7.79 34.85
N TYR A 104 -47.70 -9.09 34.64
CA TYR A 104 -49.03 -9.66 34.66
C TYR A 104 -49.45 -10.21 36.03
N GLY A 105 -48.56 -10.29 37.01
CA GLY A 105 -48.78 -10.89 38.31
C GLY A 105 -48.97 -12.43 38.25
N LYS A 106 -48.76 -13.06 37.13
CA LYS A 106 -48.87 -14.50 36.88
C LYS A 106 -48.05 -14.94 35.69
N LYS A 107 -47.68 -16.21 35.62
CA LYS A 107 -47.03 -16.79 34.46
C LYS A 107 -47.93 -16.74 33.24
N VAL A 108 -47.40 -16.26 32.12
CA VAL A 108 -48.09 -16.20 30.82
C VAL A 108 -47.19 -16.81 29.74
N SER A 109 -47.81 -17.31 28.69
CA SER A 109 -47.07 -17.79 27.52
C SER A 109 -46.63 -16.60 26.68
N LEU A 110 -45.36 -16.59 26.29
CA LEU A 110 -44.79 -15.59 25.41
C LEU A 110 -44.47 -16.21 24.06
N ILE A 111 -44.72 -15.46 23.00
CA ILE A 111 -44.36 -15.81 21.62
C ILE A 111 -43.18 -14.89 21.19
N GLN A 112 -42.06 -15.50 20.81
CA GLN A 112 -40.91 -14.72 20.29
C GLN A 112 -41.21 -14.28 18.88
N ASP A 113 -40.72 -13.09 18.53
CA ASP A 113 -40.75 -12.56 17.19
C ASP A 113 -40.09 -13.55 16.19
N GLU A 114 -40.72 -13.78 15.04
CA GLU A 114 -40.25 -14.74 14.05
C GLU A 114 -39.18 -14.15 13.12
N ASP A 115 -39.11 -12.81 13.02
CA ASP A 115 -38.18 -12.09 12.18
C ASP A 115 -36.75 -12.13 12.72
N VAL A 116 -35.82 -11.92 11.83
CA VAL A 116 -34.40 -11.75 12.14
C VAL A 116 -33.95 -10.32 11.87
N LEU A 117 -32.86 -9.90 12.51
CA LEU A 117 -32.28 -8.59 12.30
C LEU A 117 -31.61 -8.50 10.93
N ASP A 118 -31.68 -7.32 10.33
CA ASP A 118 -30.86 -6.93 9.16
C ASP A 118 -29.39 -7.18 9.43
N THR A 119 -28.68 -7.78 8.47
CA THR A 119 -27.23 -8.03 8.55
C THR A 119 -26.45 -6.76 8.91
N TRP A 120 -26.89 -5.62 8.40
CA TRP A 120 -26.23 -4.34 8.67
C TRP A 120 -26.47 -3.82 10.10
N PHE A 121 -27.46 -4.35 10.81
CA PHE A 121 -27.66 -4.02 12.23
C PHE A 121 -26.54 -4.62 13.08
N SER A 122 -26.29 -5.92 12.95
CA SER A 122 -25.19 -6.56 13.65
C SER A 122 -23.82 -6.09 13.19
N SER A 123 -23.65 -5.83 11.88
CA SER A 123 -22.40 -5.26 11.32
C SER A 123 -22.09 -3.87 11.86
N ALA A 124 -23.12 -3.09 12.20
CA ALA A 124 -22.93 -1.76 12.79
C ALA A 124 -22.35 -1.79 14.22
N LEU A 125 -22.46 -2.92 14.91
CA LEU A 125 -21.91 -3.11 16.25
C LEU A 125 -20.45 -3.59 16.23
N TRP A 126 -19.93 -3.96 15.06
CA TRP A 126 -18.62 -4.59 14.89
C TRP A 126 -17.45 -3.87 15.60
N PRO A 127 -17.31 -2.54 15.56
CA PRO A 127 -16.15 -1.86 16.13
C PRO A 127 -15.98 -2.05 17.63
N PHE A 128 -17.03 -2.40 18.36
CA PHE A 128 -17.01 -2.56 19.80
C PHE A 128 -17.50 -3.93 20.27
N SER A 129 -18.40 -4.60 19.56
CA SER A 129 -18.89 -5.92 19.94
C SER A 129 -17.81 -7.00 19.85
N THR A 130 -16.91 -6.92 18.84
CA THR A 130 -15.78 -7.85 18.69
C THR A 130 -14.71 -7.67 19.77
N LEU A 131 -14.70 -6.54 20.47
CA LEU A 131 -13.81 -6.24 21.59
C LEU A 131 -14.42 -6.60 22.96
N GLY A 132 -15.58 -7.25 22.95
CA GLY A 132 -16.25 -7.80 24.14
C GLY A 132 -17.35 -6.93 24.74
N TRP A 133 -17.76 -5.83 24.07
CA TRP A 133 -18.93 -5.09 24.51
C TRP A 133 -20.18 -6.02 24.59
N PRO A 134 -21.05 -5.90 25.62
CA PRO A 134 -21.20 -4.79 26.58
C PRO A 134 -20.27 -4.83 27.80
N GLU A 135 -19.40 -5.81 27.92
CA GLU A 135 -18.48 -5.93 29.03
C GLU A 135 -17.30 -4.94 28.89
N LYS A 136 -16.78 -4.46 30.02
CA LYS A 136 -15.64 -3.53 30.04
C LYS A 136 -14.32 -4.30 29.99
N THR A 137 -14.00 -4.86 28.83
CA THR A 137 -12.78 -5.65 28.61
C THR A 137 -11.54 -4.77 28.46
N ALA A 138 -10.36 -5.37 28.66
CA ALA A 138 -9.08 -4.71 28.43
C ALA A 138 -8.91 -4.31 26.95
N ASP A 139 -9.39 -5.17 26.03
CA ASP A 139 -9.32 -4.93 24.58
C ASP A 139 -10.21 -3.77 24.15
N LEU A 140 -11.43 -3.68 24.68
CA LEU A 140 -12.33 -2.55 24.41
C LEU A 140 -11.69 -1.23 24.88
N LYS A 141 -11.08 -1.21 26.06
CA LYS A 141 -10.39 -0.03 26.58
C LYS A 141 -9.16 0.36 25.75
N LYS A 142 -8.46 -0.63 25.18
CA LYS A 142 -7.21 -0.40 24.42
C LYS A 142 -7.46 -0.02 22.97
N TYR A 143 -8.43 -0.66 22.31
CA TYR A 143 -8.58 -0.61 20.86
C TYR A 143 -9.80 0.19 20.37
N TYR A 144 -10.68 0.62 21.28
CA TYR A 144 -11.76 1.52 20.92
C TYR A 144 -11.49 2.94 21.48
N PRO A 145 -11.61 4.02 20.65
CA PRO A 145 -11.85 4.00 19.21
C PRO A 145 -10.66 3.47 18.41
N THR A 146 -10.92 2.90 17.24
CA THR A 146 -9.87 2.51 16.31
C THR A 146 -9.30 3.73 15.58
N ASP A 147 -8.06 3.62 15.06
CA ASP A 147 -7.45 4.73 14.33
C ASP A 147 -7.98 4.82 12.90
N VAL A 148 -8.02 3.69 12.17
CA VAL A 148 -8.40 3.66 10.76
C VAL A 148 -9.39 2.55 10.47
N LEU A 149 -10.48 2.89 9.78
CA LEU A 149 -11.36 1.95 9.09
C LEU A 149 -11.02 1.93 7.60
N VAL A 150 -10.76 0.74 7.05
CA VAL A 150 -10.55 0.55 5.61
C VAL A 150 -11.80 -0.07 4.99
N THR A 151 -12.38 0.58 3.96
CA THR A 151 -13.63 0.13 3.34
C THR A 151 -13.78 0.59 1.88
N GLY A 152 -14.75 0.02 1.16
CA GLY A 152 -15.15 0.48 -0.16
C GLY A 152 -16.17 1.62 -0.11
N PHE A 153 -16.23 2.40 -1.17
CA PHE A 153 -17.17 3.52 -1.26
C PHE A 153 -18.64 3.08 -1.33
N ASP A 154 -18.90 1.89 -1.84
CA ASP A 154 -20.24 1.32 -2.04
C ASP A 154 -20.95 0.98 -0.75
N ILE A 155 -20.22 0.86 0.37
CA ILE A 155 -20.80 0.59 1.69
C ILE A 155 -20.61 1.74 2.70
N ILE A 156 -20.30 2.95 2.25
CA ILE A 156 -20.23 4.13 3.14
C ILE A 156 -21.54 4.29 3.91
N PHE A 157 -22.69 4.23 3.24
CA PHE A 157 -23.98 4.34 3.89
C PHE A 157 -24.35 3.10 4.69
N PHE A 158 -24.21 1.92 4.09
CA PHE A 158 -24.66 0.68 4.70
C PHE A 158 -23.84 0.25 5.91
N TRP A 159 -22.57 0.58 5.95
CA TRP A 159 -21.66 0.15 7.01
C TRP A 159 -21.05 1.29 7.80
N VAL A 160 -20.34 2.21 7.16
CA VAL A 160 -19.64 3.31 7.86
C VAL A 160 -20.62 4.18 8.64
N ALA A 161 -21.69 4.68 7.99
CA ALA A 161 -22.68 5.53 8.62
C ALA A 161 -23.39 4.83 9.78
N ARG A 162 -23.71 3.55 9.61
CA ARG A 162 -24.38 2.76 10.66
C ARG A 162 -23.45 2.47 11.83
N MET A 163 -22.17 2.15 11.61
CA MET A 163 -21.20 2.03 12.69
C MET A 163 -21.01 3.36 13.44
N MET A 164 -20.99 4.49 12.74
CA MET A 164 -20.92 5.82 13.36
C MET A 164 -22.13 6.08 14.25
N MET A 165 -23.35 5.80 13.75
CA MET A 165 -24.59 5.98 14.54
C MET A 165 -24.59 5.11 15.78
N MET A 166 -24.33 3.80 15.65
CA MET A 166 -24.37 2.85 16.75
C MET A 166 -23.21 3.05 17.72
N GLY A 167 -21.98 3.28 17.23
CA GLY A 167 -20.81 3.52 18.07
C GLY A 167 -21.00 4.76 18.95
N ILE A 168 -21.39 5.89 18.36
CA ILE A 168 -21.62 7.13 19.14
C ILE A 168 -22.78 6.95 20.14
N HIS A 169 -23.80 6.14 19.80
CA HIS A 169 -24.93 5.91 20.69
C HIS A 169 -24.56 5.03 21.90
N PHE A 170 -23.86 3.93 21.67
CA PHE A 170 -23.57 2.93 22.70
C PHE A 170 -22.28 3.16 23.47
N MET A 171 -21.34 3.95 22.92
CA MET A 171 -19.98 4.13 23.45
C MET A 171 -19.76 5.57 23.94
N ASP A 172 -20.59 6.05 24.86
CA ASP A 172 -20.47 7.32 25.58
C ASP A 172 -20.18 8.53 24.67
N LYS A 173 -20.76 8.58 23.46
CA LYS A 173 -20.56 9.60 22.42
C LYS A 173 -19.15 9.63 21.79
N GLU A 174 -18.36 8.58 22.01
CA GLU A 174 -17.06 8.42 21.34
C GLU A 174 -17.26 7.89 19.92
N VAL A 175 -16.47 8.39 18.96
CA VAL A 175 -16.50 7.91 17.57
C VAL A 175 -15.89 6.50 17.48
N PRO A 176 -16.38 5.61 16.60
CA PRO A 176 -15.82 4.27 16.49
C PRO A 176 -14.44 4.24 15.82
N PHE A 177 -14.10 5.23 14.99
CA PHE A 177 -12.82 5.35 14.29
C PHE A 177 -12.53 6.81 13.94
N LYS A 178 -11.23 7.15 13.89
CA LYS A 178 -10.75 8.52 13.62
C LYS A 178 -10.68 8.82 12.12
N GLU A 179 -10.29 7.84 11.31
CA GLU A 179 -10.15 7.98 9.86
C GLU A 179 -10.85 6.85 9.13
N VAL A 180 -11.43 7.17 7.96
CA VAL A 180 -12.08 6.20 7.06
C VAL A 180 -11.35 6.24 5.73
N TYR A 181 -10.52 5.25 5.48
CA TYR A 181 -9.84 5.11 4.20
C TYR A 181 -10.72 4.36 3.20
N ILE A 182 -11.07 5.04 2.12
CA ILE A 182 -11.87 4.46 1.03
C ILE A 182 -10.93 3.93 -0.04
N HIS A 183 -10.82 2.60 -0.08
CA HIS A 183 -9.97 1.92 -1.04
C HIS A 183 -10.59 1.86 -2.45
N ALA A 184 -9.71 1.67 -3.45
CA ALA A 184 -10.12 1.41 -4.83
C ALA A 184 -10.79 0.03 -4.98
N LEU A 185 -11.71 -0.10 -5.92
CA LEU A 185 -12.27 -1.39 -6.31
C LEU A 185 -11.43 -2.01 -7.43
N VAL A 186 -11.28 -3.35 -7.37
CA VAL A 186 -10.57 -4.10 -8.41
C VAL A 186 -11.56 -4.46 -9.53
N ARG A 187 -11.18 -4.14 -10.75
CA ARG A 187 -11.91 -4.43 -11.99
C ARG A 187 -11.04 -5.27 -12.90
N ASP A 188 -11.65 -5.89 -13.91
CA ASP A 188 -10.90 -6.57 -14.96
C ASP A 188 -10.05 -5.60 -15.81
N ASP A 189 -9.27 -6.12 -16.74
CA ASP A 189 -8.40 -5.35 -17.64
C ASP A 189 -9.17 -4.32 -18.50
N LYS A 190 -10.45 -4.61 -18.79
CA LYS A 190 -11.37 -3.72 -19.54
C LYS A 190 -12.07 -2.70 -18.63
N GLY A 191 -11.84 -2.75 -17.30
CA GLY A 191 -12.47 -1.87 -16.32
C GLY A 191 -13.91 -2.28 -15.96
N GLN A 192 -14.34 -3.51 -16.27
CA GLN A 192 -15.66 -4.01 -15.91
C GLN A 192 -15.64 -4.59 -14.49
N LYS A 193 -16.79 -4.52 -13.82
CA LYS A 193 -16.98 -5.19 -12.53
C LYS A 193 -16.85 -6.71 -12.73
N MET A 194 -16.00 -7.33 -11.92
CA MET A 194 -15.84 -8.78 -11.93
C MET A 194 -17.07 -9.47 -11.35
N SER A 195 -17.56 -10.51 -12.03
CA SER A 195 -18.65 -11.36 -11.53
C SER A 195 -18.50 -12.78 -12.06
N LYS A 196 -18.90 -13.76 -11.25
CA LYS A 196 -18.88 -15.18 -11.65
C LYS A 196 -19.75 -15.43 -12.91
N SER A 197 -20.87 -14.72 -13.02
CA SER A 197 -21.79 -14.84 -14.19
C SER A 197 -21.17 -14.35 -15.50
N LYS A 198 -20.22 -13.42 -15.45
CA LYS A 198 -19.50 -12.91 -16.63
C LYS A 198 -18.23 -13.70 -16.95
N GLY A 199 -17.77 -14.58 -16.07
CA GLY A 199 -16.56 -15.36 -16.25
C GLY A 199 -15.26 -14.53 -16.26
N ASN A 200 -15.30 -13.29 -15.75
CA ASN A 200 -14.16 -12.37 -15.71
C ASN A 200 -13.54 -12.20 -14.31
N VAL A 201 -13.79 -13.16 -13.42
CA VAL A 201 -13.23 -13.16 -12.07
C VAL A 201 -11.79 -13.66 -12.12
N LEU A 202 -10.87 -12.87 -11.62
CA LEU A 202 -9.49 -13.29 -11.34
C LEU A 202 -9.43 -13.77 -9.89
N ASP A 203 -9.18 -15.05 -9.69
CA ASP A 203 -9.05 -15.62 -8.34
C ASP A 203 -7.69 -15.23 -7.75
N PRO A 204 -7.65 -14.54 -6.60
CA PRO A 204 -6.38 -14.16 -5.97
C PRO A 204 -5.53 -15.36 -5.55
N LEU A 205 -6.11 -16.52 -5.28
CA LEU A 205 -5.36 -17.73 -4.94
C LEU A 205 -4.61 -18.26 -6.15
N ASP A 206 -5.28 -18.38 -7.30
CA ASP A 206 -4.66 -18.81 -8.57
C ASP A 206 -3.52 -17.86 -8.97
N LEU A 207 -3.75 -16.54 -8.82
CA LEU A 207 -2.73 -15.53 -9.09
C LEU A 207 -1.53 -15.63 -8.14
N SER A 208 -1.79 -15.92 -6.88
CA SER A 208 -0.74 -16.10 -5.87
C SER A 208 0.09 -17.38 -6.11
N GLU A 209 -0.54 -18.47 -6.54
CA GLU A 209 0.19 -19.69 -6.93
C GLU A 209 1.06 -19.45 -8.17
N LYS A 210 0.54 -18.76 -9.17
CA LYS A 210 1.23 -18.54 -10.45
C LYS A 210 2.37 -17.52 -10.37
N TYR A 211 2.17 -16.42 -9.63
CA TYR A 211 3.08 -15.27 -9.64
C TYR A 211 3.74 -14.99 -8.28
N GLY A 212 3.29 -15.62 -7.22
CA GLY A 212 3.68 -15.34 -5.85
C GLY A 212 2.79 -14.26 -5.18
N ALA A 213 2.46 -14.47 -3.92
CA ALA A 213 1.60 -13.57 -3.15
C ALA A 213 2.14 -12.13 -3.09
N ASP A 214 3.46 -11.96 -2.93
CA ASP A 214 4.09 -10.64 -2.87
C ASP A 214 3.99 -9.86 -4.18
N SER A 215 4.03 -10.55 -5.32
CA SER A 215 3.86 -9.91 -6.63
C SER A 215 2.45 -9.36 -6.80
N LEU A 216 1.43 -10.11 -6.36
CA LEU A 216 0.05 -9.66 -6.34
C LEU A 216 -0.15 -8.48 -5.38
N ARG A 217 0.36 -8.60 -4.14
CA ARG A 217 0.29 -7.54 -3.13
C ARG A 217 0.94 -6.25 -3.61
N PHE A 218 2.15 -6.35 -4.17
CA PHE A 218 2.84 -5.17 -4.72
C PHE A 218 2.08 -4.55 -5.89
N THR A 219 1.53 -5.37 -6.79
CA THR A 219 0.70 -4.90 -7.92
C THR A 219 -0.49 -4.09 -7.42
N LEU A 220 -1.25 -4.64 -6.47
CA LEU A 220 -2.42 -3.96 -5.92
C LEU A 220 -2.03 -2.67 -5.21
N THR A 221 -0.93 -2.66 -4.45
CA THR A 221 -0.44 -1.46 -3.77
C THR A 221 0.02 -0.39 -4.75
N ALA A 222 0.80 -0.76 -5.77
CA ALA A 222 1.30 0.16 -6.78
C ALA A 222 0.18 0.78 -7.64
N MET A 223 -0.96 0.10 -7.76
CA MET A 223 -2.12 0.58 -8.49
C MET A 223 -3.18 1.28 -7.63
N ALA A 224 -3.02 1.26 -6.30
CA ALA A 224 -3.98 1.83 -5.35
C ALA A 224 -3.91 3.37 -5.28
N ALA A 225 -4.07 4.04 -6.42
CA ALA A 225 -4.20 5.50 -6.45
C ALA A 225 -5.55 5.92 -5.85
N GLN A 226 -5.54 6.93 -4.99
CA GLN A 226 -6.76 7.43 -4.34
C GLN A 226 -7.81 7.86 -5.38
N GLY A 227 -9.05 7.39 -5.20
CA GLY A 227 -10.19 7.79 -6.02
C GLY A 227 -10.25 7.15 -7.43
N ARG A 228 -9.47 6.12 -7.71
CA ARG A 228 -9.48 5.41 -8.99
C ARG A 228 -9.57 3.90 -8.78
N ASP A 229 -10.42 3.25 -9.58
CA ASP A 229 -10.50 1.79 -9.61
C ASP A 229 -9.23 1.17 -10.21
N ILE A 230 -8.87 -0.02 -9.72
CA ILE A 230 -7.72 -0.78 -10.18
C ILE A 230 -8.14 -1.66 -11.36
N LYS A 231 -7.57 -1.43 -12.54
CA LYS A 231 -7.68 -2.33 -13.68
C LYS A 231 -6.58 -3.39 -13.60
N LEU A 232 -6.92 -4.56 -13.06
CA LEU A 232 -5.95 -5.62 -12.84
C LEU A 232 -5.75 -6.44 -14.11
N SER A 233 -4.49 -6.69 -14.48
CA SER A 233 -4.10 -7.61 -15.55
C SER A 233 -2.97 -8.53 -15.08
N GLU A 234 -2.94 -9.75 -15.61
CA GLU A 234 -1.88 -10.72 -15.31
C GLU A 234 -0.49 -10.25 -15.75
N GLU A 235 -0.39 -9.50 -16.83
CA GLU A 235 0.88 -8.95 -17.32
C GLU A 235 1.55 -8.02 -16.30
N ARG A 236 0.75 -7.19 -15.60
CA ARG A 236 1.27 -6.33 -14.55
C ARG A 236 1.81 -7.12 -13.36
N ILE A 237 1.10 -8.18 -12.97
CA ILE A 237 1.54 -9.05 -11.87
C ILE A 237 2.84 -9.76 -12.26
N ALA A 238 2.94 -10.26 -13.50
CA ALA A 238 4.17 -10.85 -14.04
C ALA A 238 5.35 -9.86 -14.05
N GLY A 239 5.09 -8.59 -14.36
CA GLY A 239 6.09 -7.52 -14.26
C GLY A 239 6.65 -7.36 -12.85
N TYR A 240 5.82 -7.36 -11.84
CA TYR A 240 6.25 -7.26 -10.45
C TYR A 240 6.84 -8.57 -9.88
N ARG A 241 6.54 -9.74 -10.49
CA ARG A 241 7.31 -10.96 -10.22
C ARG A 241 8.77 -10.80 -10.64
N ASN A 242 9.03 -10.16 -11.79
CA ASN A 242 10.40 -9.85 -12.21
C ASN A 242 11.11 -8.91 -11.23
N PHE A 243 10.37 -7.98 -10.64
CA PHE A 243 10.88 -7.12 -9.56
C PHE A 243 11.30 -7.94 -8.33
N SER A 244 10.46 -8.88 -7.88
CA SER A 244 10.82 -9.81 -6.80
C SER A 244 12.10 -10.60 -7.11
N THR A 245 12.23 -11.11 -8.34
CA THR A 245 13.42 -11.81 -8.80
C THR A 245 14.66 -10.90 -8.79
N LYS A 246 14.50 -9.62 -9.17
CA LYS A 246 15.60 -8.65 -9.16
C LYS A 246 16.10 -8.37 -7.75
N ILE A 247 15.19 -8.23 -6.78
CA ILE A 247 15.54 -8.06 -5.36
C ILE A 247 16.33 -9.28 -4.87
N TRP A 248 15.82 -10.48 -5.13
CA TRP A 248 16.48 -11.72 -4.76
C TRP A 248 17.90 -11.81 -5.31
N ASN A 249 18.07 -11.52 -6.60
CA ASN A 249 19.37 -11.58 -7.27
C ASN A 249 20.35 -10.51 -6.73
N ALA A 250 19.85 -9.30 -6.40
CA ALA A 250 20.68 -8.28 -5.76
C ALA A 250 21.19 -8.75 -4.39
N CYS A 251 20.33 -9.37 -3.60
CA CYS A 251 20.70 -9.92 -2.30
C CYS A 251 21.69 -11.08 -2.43
N LYS A 252 21.49 -11.96 -3.41
CA LYS A 252 22.45 -13.06 -3.71
C LYS A 252 23.81 -12.51 -4.18
N PHE A 253 23.82 -11.41 -4.91
CA PHE A 253 25.07 -10.74 -5.27
C PHE A 253 25.84 -10.23 -4.03
N LEU A 254 25.14 -9.63 -3.07
CA LEU A 254 25.73 -9.17 -1.82
C LEU A 254 26.28 -10.36 -0.98
N GLU A 255 25.52 -11.44 -0.86
CA GLU A 255 25.93 -12.67 -0.19
C GLU A 255 27.19 -13.26 -0.81
N PHE A 256 27.22 -13.39 -2.14
CA PHE A 256 28.38 -13.92 -2.89
C PHE A 256 29.65 -13.10 -2.67
N ASN A 257 29.51 -11.78 -2.50
CA ASN A 257 30.64 -10.89 -2.23
C ASN A 257 30.96 -10.74 -0.73
N ASN A 258 30.40 -11.62 0.12
CA ASN A 258 30.58 -11.59 1.58
C ASN A 258 30.26 -10.20 2.19
N CYS A 259 29.22 -9.55 1.69
CA CYS A 259 28.64 -8.38 2.32
C CYS A 259 27.74 -8.87 3.47
N ILE A 260 28.33 -9.12 4.62
CA ILE A 260 27.64 -9.60 5.82
C ILE A 260 27.50 -8.40 6.77
N SER A 261 26.31 -8.19 7.30
CA SER A 261 26.06 -7.13 8.29
C SER A 261 26.02 -7.74 9.69
N GLU A 262 26.83 -7.22 10.58
CA GLU A 262 26.44 -7.19 11.98
C GLU A 262 25.42 -6.07 12.12
N LEU A 263 24.18 -6.40 12.51
CA LEU A 263 23.01 -5.50 12.49
C LEU A 263 23.16 -4.17 13.27
N ASP A 264 24.17 -4.08 14.15
CA ASP A 264 24.43 -2.94 15.01
C ASP A 264 25.57 -2.01 14.58
N ASN A 265 26.22 -2.27 13.45
CA ASN A 265 27.27 -1.38 12.96
C ASN A 265 26.65 -0.13 12.33
N ASP A 266 26.58 0.95 13.13
CA ASP A 266 26.35 2.30 12.61
C ASP A 266 27.35 2.57 11.46
N ILE A 267 26.84 3.06 10.33
CA ILE A 267 27.68 3.59 9.26
C ILE A 267 28.26 4.91 9.79
N ALA A 268 29.33 4.80 10.60
CA ALA A 268 29.83 5.92 11.39
C ALA A 268 30.55 6.97 10.53
N THR A 269 31.28 6.53 9.51
CA THR A 269 32.00 7.40 8.58
C THR A 269 32.01 6.77 7.19
N THR A 270 31.74 7.59 6.19
CA THR A 270 31.71 7.17 4.79
C THR A 270 32.59 8.15 4.01
N ASP A 271 33.65 7.65 3.37
CA ASP A 271 34.59 8.47 2.60
C ASP A 271 34.33 8.42 1.10
N LEU A 272 33.90 7.25 0.60
CA LEU A 272 33.65 7.07 -0.84
C LEU A 272 32.40 7.82 -1.31
N GLN A 273 32.57 8.62 -2.35
CA GLN A 273 31.49 9.42 -2.94
C GLN A 273 30.28 8.60 -3.36
N ILE A 274 30.52 7.39 -3.88
CA ILE A 274 29.46 6.50 -4.32
C ILE A 274 28.61 6.00 -3.14
N ASN A 275 29.22 5.77 -1.99
CA ASN A 275 28.54 5.34 -0.77
C ASN A 275 27.77 6.52 -0.15
N LYS A 276 28.33 7.72 -0.14
CA LYS A 276 27.62 8.95 0.28
C LYS A 276 26.40 9.21 -0.60
N TRP A 277 26.51 9.01 -1.90
CA TRP A 277 25.43 9.18 -2.85
C TRP A 277 24.25 8.25 -2.57
N ILE A 278 24.48 6.94 -2.41
CA ILE A 278 23.38 5.99 -2.15
C ILE A 278 22.74 6.20 -0.77
N ILE A 279 23.50 6.62 0.24
CA ILE A 279 22.98 7.00 1.56
C ILE A 279 22.04 8.21 1.44
N ASN A 280 22.39 9.23 0.66
CA ASN A 280 21.53 10.39 0.45
C ASN A 280 20.22 9.99 -0.22
N LEU A 281 20.28 9.18 -1.28
CA LEU A 281 19.08 8.65 -1.94
C LEU A 281 18.22 7.79 -1.01
N TYR A 282 18.85 6.98 -0.17
CA TYR A 282 18.13 6.20 0.85
C TYR A 282 17.41 7.13 1.86
N ASN A 283 18.07 8.19 2.32
CA ASN A 283 17.47 9.14 3.27
C ASN A 283 16.26 9.86 2.65
N GLU A 284 16.33 10.24 1.37
CA GLU A 284 15.20 10.81 0.62
C GLU A 284 14.08 9.79 0.41
N LEU A 285 14.42 8.55 0.09
CA LEU A 285 13.46 7.45 -0.01
C LEU A 285 12.71 7.25 1.30
N ASN A 286 13.43 7.20 2.43
CA ASN A 286 12.83 7.00 3.76
C ASN A 286 11.78 8.08 4.06
N ASP A 287 12.11 9.36 3.84
CA ASP A 287 11.16 10.46 4.01
C ASP A 287 9.95 10.33 3.09
N LYS A 288 10.20 10.03 1.81
CA LYS A 288 9.13 9.91 0.81
C LYS A 288 8.19 8.76 1.13
N VAL A 289 8.71 7.58 1.45
CA VAL A 289 7.90 6.40 1.77
C VAL A 289 7.10 6.63 3.05
N LYS A 290 7.74 7.12 4.12
CA LYS A 290 7.06 7.44 5.38
C LYS A 290 5.94 8.45 5.19
N LYS A 291 6.19 9.54 4.49
CA LYS A 291 5.18 10.56 4.16
C LYS A 291 4.04 9.96 3.34
N SER A 292 4.34 9.18 2.32
CA SER A 292 3.33 8.58 1.45
C SER A 292 2.42 7.61 2.22
N ILE A 293 2.96 6.80 3.13
CA ILE A 293 2.16 5.92 3.98
C ILE A 293 1.26 6.72 4.92
N LEU A 294 1.78 7.76 5.58
CA LEU A 294 1.01 8.62 6.48
C LEU A 294 -0.10 9.40 5.76
N GLU A 295 0.07 9.68 4.47
CA GLU A 295 -0.94 10.34 3.62
C GLU A 295 -1.84 9.35 2.87
N TYR A 296 -1.74 8.04 3.15
CA TYR A 296 -2.47 6.97 2.44
C TYR A 296 -2.22 6.94 0.92
N LYS A 297 -1.07 7.42 0.46
CA LYS A 297 -0.61 7.36 -0.94
C LYS A 297 0.25 6.13 -1.16
N PHE A 298 -0.35 4.96 -1.02
CA PHE A 298 0.38 3.68 -1.06
C PHE A 298 1.04 3.41 -2.41
N ASN A 299 0.43 3.86 -3.51
CA ASN A 299 1.01 3.81 -4.84
C ASN A 299 2.32 4.61 -4.93
N ASP A 300 2.39 5.80 -4.31
CA ASP A 300 3.60 6.63 -4.31
C ASP A 300 4.71 6.00 -3.47
N ALA A 301 4.35 5.34 -2.36
CA ALA A 301 5.30 4.57 -1.55
C ALA A 301 5.87 3.37 -2.33
N ALA A 302 5.02 2.60 -3.01
CA ALA A 302 5.43 1.46 -3.83
C ALA A 302 6.30 1.91 -5.02
N ASP A 303 5.93 2.98 -5.72
CA ASP A 303 6.73 3.54 -6.82
C ASP A 303 8.10 4.00 -6.34
N ALA A 304 8.18 4.73 -5.22
CA ALA A 304 9.45 5.17 -4.66
C ALA A 304 10.39 4.00 -4.34
N LEU A 305 9.88 2.95 -3.70
CA LEU A 305 10.64 1.73 -3.41
C LEU A 305 11.08 1.02 -4.70
N TYR A 306 10.18 0.92 -5.68
CA TYR A 306 10.49 0.31 -6.97
C TYR A 306 11.61 1.05 -7.70
N GLN A 307 11.52 2.39 -7.83
CA GLN A 307 12.51 3.20 -8.51
C GLN A 307 13.88 3.13 -7.82
N PHE A 308 13.91 3.25 -6.50
CA PHE A 308 15.14 3.14 -5.73
C PHE A 308 15.81 1.77 -5.92
N ILE A 309 15.05 0.67 -5.71
CA ILE A 309 15.62 -0.68 -5.77
C ILE A 309 16.05 -1.00 -7.19
N TRP A 310 15.15 -0.79 -8.17
CA TRP A 310 15.42 -1.18 -9.56
C TRP A 310 16.50 -0.33 -10.19
N LYS A 311 16.29 0.99 -10.19
CA LYS A 311 17.15 1.93 -10.90
C LYS A 311 18.39 2.31 -10.09
N ASP A 312 18.17 2.91 -8.91
CA ASP A 312 19.27 3.55 -8.20
C ASP A 312 20.20 2.50 -7.57
N TYR A 313 19.63 1.48 -6.92
CA TYR A 313 20.42 0.45 -6.26
C TYR A 313 20.95 -0.60 -7.24
N CYS A 314 20.07 -1.27 -8.02
CA CYS A 314 20.48 -2.39 -8.86
C CYS A 314 21.18 -1.96 -10.15
N ASP A 315 20.63 -0.95 -10.89
CA ASP A 315 21.15 -0.60 -12.20
C ASP A 315 22.39 0.32 -12.10
N TRP A 316 22.55 1.05 -10.98
CA TRP A 316 23.67 1.96 -10.80
C TRP A 316 24.57 1.57 -9.64
N TYR A 317 24.10 1.57 -8.40
CA TYR A 317 24.96 1.38 -7.24
C TYR A 317 25.69 0.03 -7.29
N ILE A 318 25.00 -1.07 -7.55
CA ILE A 318 25.64 -2.39 -7.70
C ILE A 318 26.70 -2.35 -8.79
N GLU A 319 26.42 -1.75 -9.95
CA GLU A 319 27.40 -1.69 -11.06
C GLU A 319 28.62 -0.84 -10.69
N PHE A 320 28.43 0.23 -9.94
CA PHE A 320 29.53 1.08 -9.49
C PHE A 320 30.42 0.38 -8.44
N ILE A 321 29.84 -0.42 -7.55
CA ILE A 321 30.62 -1.08 -6.50
C ILE A 321 31.30 -2.38 -6.95
N LYS A 322 30.90 -3.00 -8.07
CA LYS A 322 31.54 -4.23 -8.59
C LYS A 322 33.07 -4.16 -8.69
N PRO A 323 33.69 -3.11 -9.24
CA PRO A 323 35.15 -3.00 -9.29
C PRO A 323 35.78 -2.96 -7.89
N ILE A 324 35.12 -2.30 -6.93
CA ILE A 324 35.61 -2.20 -5.55
C ILE A 324 35.55 -3.56 -4.87
N LEU A 325 34.44 -4.28 -5.01
CA LEU A 325 34.23 -5.58 -4.39
C LEU A 325 35.15 -6.66 -4.96
N ASN A 326 35.48 -6.59 -6.28
CA ASN A 326 36.24 -7.64 -6.95
C ASN A 326 37.78 -7.41 -6.92
N ASN A 327 38.26 -6.17 -6.88
CA ASN A 327 39.65 -5.87 -7.12
C ASN A 327 40.23 -4.77 -6.23
N SER A 328 39.64 -4.45 -5.09
CA SER A 328 40.18 -3.37 -4.26
C SER A 328 41.47 -3.82 -3.53
N SER A 329 42.56 -3.13 -3.80
CA SER A 329 43.76 -3.19 -2.96
C SER A 329 43.62 -2.39 -1.67
N ASN A 330 42.60 -1.53 -1.56
CA ASN A 330 42.28 -0.74 -0.39
C ASN A 330 41.19 -1.47 0.45
N ILE A 331 41.63 -2.07 1.56
CA ILE A 331 40.77 -2.84 2.47
C ILE A 331 39.71 -1.96 3.13
N GLU A 332 40.03 -0.68 3.43
CA GLU A 332 39.11 0.28 4.07
C GLU A 332 37.94 0.57 3.13
N SER A 333 38.22 0.93 1.87
CA SER A 333 37.19 1.14 0.84
C SER A 333 36.33 -0.10 0.58
N LEU A 334 36.94 -1.28 0.61
CA LEU A 334 36.22 -2.56 0.47
C LEU A 334 35.26 -2.79 1.62
N ASN A 335 35.71 -2.63 2.86
CA ASN A 335 34.89 -2.85 4.05
C ASN A 335 33.79 -1.80 4.18
N GLU A 336 34.10 -0.53 3.90
CA GLU A 336 33.09 0.54 3.84
C GLU A 336 31.98 0.18 2.84
N THR A 337 32.35 -0.20 1.61
CA THR A 337 31.39 -0.51 0.56
C THR A 337 30.54 -1.74 0.91
N LYS A 338 31.13 -2.80 1.47
CA LYS A 338 30.39 -3.95 1.96
C LYS A 338 29.37 -3.56 3.02
N ASN A 339 29.80 -2.79 4.01
CA ASN A 339 28.95 -2.35 5.11
C ASN A 339 27.80 -1.46 4.60
N VAL A 340 28.08 -0.45 3.80
CA VAL A 340 27.06 0.44 3.25
C VAL A 340 26.06 -0.33 2.39
N SER A 341 26.52 -1.19 1.48
CA SER A 341 25.64 -1.91 0.56
C SER A 341 24.64 -2.79 1.30
N ILE A 342 25.08 -3.57 2.27
CA ILE A 342 24.20 -4.48 3.00
C ILE A 342 23.26 -3.75 3.95
N ASN A 343 23.73 -2.68 4.63
CA ASN A 343 22.89 -1.88 5.52
C ASN A 343 21.78 -1.13 4.78
N ILE A 344 22.08 -0.57 3.59
CA ILE A 344 21.05 0.05 2.75
C ILE A 344 20.01 -1.00 2.33
N MET A 345 20.46 -2.18 1.85
CA MET A 345 19.54 -3.24 1.44
C MET A 345 18.66 -3.69 2.61
N ASN A 346 19.22 -3.92 3.81
CA ASN A 346 18.46 -4.26 5.00
C ASN A 346 17.36 -3.24 5.29
N LYS A 347 17.73 -1.96 5.36
CA LYS A 347 16.79 -0.87 5.66
C LYS A 347 15.69 -0.74 4.60
N VAL A 348 16.01 -0.97 3.34
CA VAL A 348 15.03 -0.95 2.24
C VAL A 348 14.10 -2.15 2.29
N LEU A 349 14.61 -3.34 2.63
CA LEU A 349 13.76 -4.53 2.84
C LEU A 349 12.77 -4.33 3.99
N LEU A 350 13.18 -3.68 5.08
CA LEU A 350 12.26 -3.34 6.18
C LEU A 350 11.16 -2.35 5.75
N MET A 351 11.49 -1.36 4.91
CA MET A 351 10.46 -0.45 4.35
C MET A 351 9.52 -1.16 3.36
N LEU A 352 10.03 -2.15 2.64
CA LEU A 352 9.25 -2.93 1.67
C LEU A 352 8.38 -4.00 2.35
N HIS A 353 8.79 -4.47 3.53
CA HIS A 353 8.17 -5.59 4.23
C HIS A 353 6.63 -5.49 4.40
N PRO A 354 6.02 -4.35 4.74
CA PRO A 354 4.56 -4.24 4.81
C PRO A 354 3.84 -4.58 3.50
N ILE A 355 4.51 -4.42 2.36
CA ILE A 355 3.95 -4.69 1.02
C ILE A 355 4.29 -6.10 0.55
N MET A 356 5.54 -6.52 0.72
CA MET A 356 6.09 -7.81 0.24
C MET A 356 6.66 -8.64 1.41
N PRO A 357 5.82 -9.10 2.36
CA PRO A 357 6.29 -9.70 3.62
C PRO A 357 7.02 -11.02 3.43
N TYR A 358 6.61 -11.87 2.50
CA TYR A 358 7.18 -13.21 2.36
C TYR A 358 8.60 -13.17 1.80
N LEU A 359 8.82 -12.45 0.71
CA LEU A 359 10.13 -12.30 0.09
C LEU A 359 11.11 -11.61 1.02
N THR A 360 10.68 -10.53 1.66
CA THR A 360 11.57 -9.73 2.51
C THR A 360 11.93 -10.47 3.80
N GLU A 361 11.00 -11.21 4.42
CA GLU A 361 11.30 -12.03 5.59
C GLU A 361 12.30 -13.13 5.25
N GLU A 362 12.09 -13.86 4.14
CA GLU A 362 12.98 -14.92 3.68
C GLU A 362 14.40 -14.41 3.40
N ILE A 363 14.52 -13.24 2.76
CA ILE A 363 15.83 -12.61 2.52
C ILE A 363 16.44 -12.15 3.84
N PHE A 364 15.65 -11.57 4.72
CA PHE A 364 16.12 -11.04 6.00
C PHE A 364 16.70 -12.16 6.87
N GLU A 365 15.99 -13.26 6.99
CA GLU A 365 16.44 -14.43 7.72
C GLU A 365 17.75 -15.00 7.15
N LYS A 366 17.81 -15.20 5.81
CA LYS A 366 18.95 -15.83 5.14
C LYS A 366 20.19 -14.96 5.08
N LEU A 367 20.05 -13.66 4.87
CA LEU A 367 21.20 -12.75 4.72
C LEU A 367 21.71 -12.21 6.04
N PHE A 368 20.81 -11.88 6.95
CA PHE A 368 21.20 -11.21 8.19
C PHE A 368 21.36 -12.18 9.36
N GLN A 369 20.94 -13.46 9.17
CA GLN A 369 21.02 -14.51 10.20
C GLN A 369 20.50 -14.02 11.55
N SER A 370 19.55 -13.10 11.51
CA SER A 370 18.97 -12.48 12.70
C SER A 370 18.00 -13.45 13.37
N SER A 371 18.04 -13.51 14.70
CA SER A 371 17.00 -14.16 15.49
C SER A 371 15.71 -13.35 15.56
N GLN A 372 15.74 -12.07 15.16
CA GLN A 372 14.59 -11.18 15.12
C GLN A 372 13.96 -11.20 13.73
N LEU A 373 12.65 -11.38 13.68
CA LEU A 373 11.87 -11.31 12.45
C LEU A 373 11.78 -9.88 11.92
N ALA A 374 11.75 -9.70 10.60
CA ALA A 374 11.57 -8.38 9.97
C ALA A 374 10.27 -7.72 10.41
N ILE A 375 9.18 -8.48 10.57
CA ILE A 375 7.88 -7.98 11.03
C ILE A 375 7.93 -7.34 12.42
N SER A 376 8.84 -7.76 13.29
CA SER A 376 9.00 -7.19 14.64
C SER A 376 10.04 -6.07 14.72
N SER A 377 10.69 -5.75 13.61
CA SER A 377 11.71 -4.71 13.53
C SER A 377 11.10 -3.31 13.54
N SER A 378 11.84 -2.35 14.07
CA SER A 378 11.44 -0.95 14.04
C SER A 378 11.58 -0.37 12.62
N TRP A 379 10.81 0.70 12.34
CA TRP A 379 10.99 1.47 11.10
C TRP A 379 12.43 1.98 10.99
N PRO A 380 13.09 1.75 9.84
CA PRO A 380 14.51 2.07 9.69
C PRO A 380 14.76 3.56 9.77
N GLN A 381 15.79 3.95 10.55
CA GLN A 381 16.17 5.34 10.72
C GLN A 381 17.05 5.82 9.56
N LYS A 382 17.08 7.14 9.35
CA LYS A 382 18.04 7.78 8.45
C LYS A 382 19.46 7.52 8.89
N ILE A 383 20.36 7.47 7.92
CA ILE A 383 21.79 7.36 8.15
C ILE A 383 22.37 8.77 8.19
N LYS A 384 23.14 9.08 9.23
CA LYS A 384 23.84 10.38 9.33
C LYS A 384 24.82 10.51 8.16
N ASN A 385 24.71 11.60 7.40
CA ASN A 385 25.63 11.95 6.33
C ASN A 385 25.85 13.45 6.36
N ASN A 386 27.11 13.87 6.43
CA ASN A 386 27.48 15.27 6.68
C ASN A 386 27.52 16.13 5.41
N GLU A 387 27.31 15.59 4.22
CA GLU A 387 27.48 16.34 2.97
C GLU A 387 26.36 16.06 1.95
N SER A 388 25.85 17.13 1.36
CA SER A 388 24.94 17.10 0.20
C SER A 388 25.79 17.00 -1.10
N LEU A 389 26.24 15.80 -1.45
CA LEU A 389 27.07 15.59 -2.66
C LEU A 389 26.26 14.83 -3.72
N LYS A 390 25.36 15.55 -4.43
CA LYS A 390 24.61 14.96 -5.56
C LYS A 390 25.31 15.07 -6.91
N ASN A 391 26.08 16.12 -7.11
CA ASN A 391 26.44 16.57 -8.47
C ASN A 391 27.40 15.64 -9.24
N GLY A 392 28.37 15.00 -8.57
CA GLY A 392 29.36 14.19 -9.27
C GLY A 392 28.85 12.87 -9.84
N ILE A 393 28.14 12.09 -9.04
CA ILE A 393 27.61 10.79 -9.48
C ILE A 393 26.48 10.96 -10.49
N ASP A 394 25.62 11.98 -10.34
CA ASP A 394 24.58 12.29 -11.32
C ASP A 394 25.15 12.62 -12.69
N LEU A 395 26.28 13.34 -12.76
CA LEU A 395 27.00 13.55 -14.01
C LEU A 395 27.48 12.26 -14.65
N LEU A 396 28.03 11.32 -13.84
CA LEU A 396 28.47 10.01 -14.34
C LEU A 396 27.30 9.20 -14.90
N ILE A 397 26.18 9.20 -14.20
CA ILE A 397 24.94 8.51 -14.63
C ILE A 397 24.44 9.07 -15.94
N LYS A 398 24.37 10.41 -16.07
CA LYS A 398 23.95 11.07 -17.31
C LYS A 398 24.91 10.71 -18.47
N LEU A 399 26.21 10.82 -18.24
CA LEU A 399 27.21 10.51 -19.25
C LEU A 399 27.11 9.06 -19.72
N VAL A 400 27.13 8.10 -18.82
CA VAL A 400 27.01 6.66 -19.15
C VAL A 400 25.69 6.36 -19.86
N SER A 401 24.58 6.96 -19.40
CA SER A 401 23.25 6.75 -20.00
C SER A 401 23.20 7.27 -21.44
N THR A 402 23.72 8.49 -21.68
CA THR A 402 23.76 9.08 -23.03
C THR A 402 24.65 8.25 -23.95
N LEU A 403 25.82 7.83 -23.49
CA LEU A 403 26.71 6.97 -24.28
C LEU A 403 26.07 5.60 -24.62
N ARG A 404 25.31 5.03 -23.70
CA ARG A 404 24.54 3.79 -23.97
C ARG A 404 23.41 4.03 -24.98
N SER A 405 22.71 5.16 -24.89
CA SER A 405 21.65 5.53 -25.85
C SER A 405 22.22 5.71 -27.26
N ILE A 406 23.34 6.40 -27.41
CA ILE A 406 24.04 6.57 -28.68
C ILE A 406 24.40 5.20 -29.31
N ARG A 407 24.88 4.26 -28.49
CA ARG A 407 25.21 2.92 -28.99
C ARG A 407 24.01 2.20 -29.58
N VAL A 408 22.83 2.33 -28.94
CA VAL A 408 21.57 1.73 -29.40
C VAL A 408 21.07 2.45 -30.66
N GLU A 409 20.97 3.78 -30.62
CA GLU A 409 20.46 4.60 -31.71
C GLU A 409 21.25 4.45 -33.01
N LYS A 410 22.57 4.33 -32.87
CA LYS A 410 23.50 4.18 -34.01
C LYS A 410 23.87 2.73 -34.31
N ASN A 411 23.19 1.77 -33.68
CA ASN A 411 23.42 0.33 -33.89
C ASN A 411 24.90 -0.08 -33.76
N ILE A 412 25.64 0.53 -32.80
CA ILE A 412 27.05 0.20 -32.56
C ILE A 412 27.16 -1.22 -32.01
N PRO A 413 27.87 -2.14 -32.69
CA PRO A 413 27.98 -3.53 -32.24
C PRO A 413 28.47 -3.68 -30.81
N SER A 414 27.95 -4.62 -30.05
CA SER A 414 28.32 -4.81 -28.62
C SER A 414 29.80 -5.13 -28.39
N LYS A 415 30.48 -5.70 -29.39
CA LYS A 415 31.94 -5.99 -29.39
C LYS A 415 32.79 -4.76 -29.73
N SER A 416 32.24 -3.75 -30.38
CA SER A 416 32.95 -2.52 -30.74
C SER A 416 33.21 -1.67 -29.51
N ARG A 417 34.38 -1.11 -29.40
CA ARG A 417 34.84 -0.23 -28.32
C ARG A 417 35.35 1.12 -28.92
N PRO A 418 34.44 2.04 -29.30
CA PRO A 418 34.85 3.34 -29.83
C PRO A 418 35.63 4.18 -28.81
N VAL A 419 36.23 5.25 -29.25
CA VAL A 419 36.86 6.29 -28.42
C VAL A 419 35.85 7.41 -28.20
N ILE A 420 35.82 7.96 -26.99
CA ILE A 420 34.99 9.13 -26.62
C ILE A 420 35.92 10.38 -26.66
N PHE A 421 35.45 11.44 -27.31
CA PHE A 421 36.02 12.75 -27.23
C PHE A 421 35.07 13.68 -26.49
N LEU A 422 35.53 14.30 -25.40
CA LEU A 422 34.75 15.25 -24.60
C LEU A 422 35.24 16.65 -24.79
N LYS A 423 34.36 17.56 -25.20
CA LYS A 423 34.61 18.98 -25.48
C LYS A 423 33.84 19.83 -24.45
N ASN A 424 34.30 21.04 -24.18
CA ASN A 424 33.65 22.00 -23.28
C ASN A 424 33.48 21.50 -21.85
N VAL A 425 34.41 20.73 -21.34
CA VAL A 425 34.38 20.20 -19.98
C VAL A 425 35.10 21.16 -19.04
N ASP A 426 34.40 21.74 -18.08
CA ASP A 426 35.02 22.56 -17.04
C ASP A 426 35.96 21.73 -16.13
N LEU A 427 36.78 22.42 -15.35
CA LEU A 427 37.80 21.76 -14.53
C LEU A 427 37.24 20.85 -13.47
N GLU A 428 36.08 21.18 -12.87
CA GLU A 428 35.43 20.38 -11.83
C GLU A 428 34.88 19.09 -12.44
N LYS A 429 34.09 19.19 -13.50
CA LYS A 429 33.55 18.04 -14.22
C LYS A 429 34.66 17.15 -14.78
N ARG A 430 35.73 17.77 -15.31
CA ARG A 430 36.88 17.02 -15.80
C ARG A 430 37.52 16.17 -14.72
N LYS A 431 37.75 16.73 -13.53
CA LYS A 431 38.29 16.00 -12.39
C LYS A 431 37.40 14.78 -12.03
N ILE A 432 36.08 14.97 -11.95
CA ILE A 432 35.11 13.89 -11.67
C ILE A 432 35.18 12.78 -12.71
N ILE A 433 35.27 13.16 -14.01
CA ILE A 433 35.32 12.19 -15.12
C ILE A 433 36.66 11.44 -15.10
N ASP A 434 37.79 12.15 -14.90
CA ASP A 434 39.15 11.53 -14.85
C ASP A 434 39.29 10.54 -13.70
N GLU A 435 38.80 10.88 -12.51
CA GLU A 435 38.77 9.98 -11.33
C GLU A 435 37.94 8.74 -11.58
N ASN A 436 36.91 8.81 -12.43
CA ASN A 436 35.96 7.72 -12.72
C ASN A 436 36.08 7.17 -14.15
N LYS A 437 37.16 7.48 -14.86
CA LYS A 437 37.36 7.15 -16.28
C LYS A 437 37.17 5.67 -16.58
N ASN A 438 37.78 4.81 -15.80
CA ASN A 438 37.68 3.34 -15.97
C ASN A 438 36.26 2.83 -15.75
N LEU A 439 35.55 3.41 -14.79
CA LEU A 439 34.17 3.08 -14.51
C LEU A 439 33.25 3.42 -15.70
N ILE A 440 33.39 4.65 -16.24
CA ILE A 440 32.61 5.11 -17.40
C ILE A 440 32.88 4.23 -18.62
N ILE A 441 34.16 3.96 -18.92
CA ILE A 441 34.58 3.13 -20.05
C ILE A 441 33.97 1.74 -19.98
N ASN A 442 34.04 1.10 -18.82
CA ASN A 442 33.52 -0.25 -18.62
C ASN A 442 32.00 -0.28 -18.73
N LEU A 443 31.28 0.64 -18.06
CA LEU A 443 29.82 0.68 -18.05
C LEU A 443 29.22 1.07 -19.40
N ALA A 444 29.85 1.99 -20.12
CA ALA A 444 29.40 2.45 -21.43
C ALA A 444 29.94 1.58 -22.58
N LYS A 445 30.87 0.65 -22.31
CA LYS A 445 31.54 -0.21 -23.29
C LYS A 445 32.30 0.57 -24.38
N PHE A 446 33.17 1.51 -23.96
CA PHE A 446 34.08 2.25 -24.81
C PHE A 446 35.54 1.85 -24.54
N ASN A 447 36.46 2.32 -25.37
CA ASN A 447 37.89 2.01 -25.23
C ASN A 447 38.62 3.05 -24.41
N GLU A 448 38.36 4.31 -24.68
CA GLU A 448 39.11 5.44 -24.12
C GLU A 448 38.25 6.71 -24.09
N ILE A 449 38.55 7.61 -23.14
CA ILE A 449 38.01 8.96 -23.05
C ILE A 449 39.16 9.92 -23.28
N LYS A 450 39.02 10.83 -24.25
CA LYS A 450 39.94 11.91 -24.53
C LYS A 450 39.27 13.27 -24.36
N PHE A 451 40.00 14.23 -23.80
CA PHE A 451 39.51 15.59 -23.72
C PHE A 451 40.13 16.37 -24.90
N SER A 452 39.28 17.03 -25.67
CA SER A 452 39.71 17.85 -26.80
C SER A 452 39.57 19.33 -26.50
N SER A 453 40.36 20.15 -27.17
CA SER A 453 40.28 21.61 -27.06
C SER A 453 39.01 22.13 -27.72
N VAL A 454 38.52 23.29 -27.27
CA VAL A 454 37.31 23.93 -27.83
C VAL A 454 37.43 24.20 -29.32
N ASN A 455 38.67 24.47 -29.79
CA ASN A 455 38.99 24.83 -31.17
C ASN A 455 39.26 23.63 -32.09
N GLU A 456 39.21 22.41 -31.58
CA GLU A 456 39.44 21.22 -32.41
C GLU A 456 38.17 20.90 -33.20
N GLU A 457 38.24 20.99 -34.54
CA GLU A 457 37.14 20.67 -35.44
C GLU A 457 37.16 19.17 -35.75
N PHE A 458 35.99 18.52 -35.59
CA PHE A 458 35.77 17.13 -35.97
C PHE A 458 34.98 17.08 -37.29
N GLU A 459 35.44 16.31 -38.24
CA GLU A 459 34.71 16.08 -39.50
C GLU A 459 33.40 15.33 -39.19
N ASN A 460 32.26 15.94 -39.45
CA ASN A 460 30.93 15.39 -39.10
C ASN A 460 30.67 13.99 -39.66
N ASP A 461 31.31 13.61 -40.75
CA ASP A 461 31.13 12.29 -41.36
C ASP A 461 31.85 11.15 -40.63
N LYS A 462 32.76 11.47 -39.71
CA LYS A 462 33.55 10.48 -38.95
C LYS A 462 33.19 10.37 -37.49
N PHE A 463 32.36 11.27 -36.99
CA PHE A 463 32.03 11.36 -35.57
C PHE A 463 30.50 11.42 -35.35
N ILE A 464 30.05 10.82 -34.25
CA ILE A 464 28.71 10.97 -33.75
C ILE A 464 28.78 12.02 -32.65
N ILE A 465 28.08 13.12 -32.80
CA ILE A 465 28.12 14.27 -31.90
C ILE A 465 26.84 14.32 -31.10
N THR A 466 26.96 14.53 -29.81
CA THR A 466 25.84 14.76 -28.89
C THR A 466 26.26 15.70 -27.78
N THR A 467 25.29 16.32 -27.11
CA THR A 467 25.56 17.26 -26.02
C THR A 467 24.87 16.76 -24.73
N ILE A 468 25.57 16.84 -23.62
CA ILE A 468 25.09 16.51 -22.28
C ILE A 468 25.30 17.74 -21.41
N ASP A 469 24.23 18.41 -21.01
CA ASP A 469 24.31 19.73 -20.42
C ASP A 469 25.16 20.65 -21.33
N GLU A 470 26.32 21.11 -20.90
CA GLU A 470 27.24 21.93 -21.71
C GLU A 470 28.42 21.15 -22.32
N ILE A 471 28.49 19.84 -22.07
CA ILE A 471 29.57 18.95 -22.56
C ILE A 471 29.19 18.41 -23.95
N THR A 472 30.06 18.51 -24.91
CA THR A 472 29.87 17.94 -26.26
C THR A 472 30.80 16.77 -26.50
#